data_0f022cc30b44fe18eda6134dc7fe7a88
#
_entry.id   0f022cc30b44fe18eda6134dc7fe7a88
#
_cell.length_a   1.000
_cell.length_b   1.000
_cell.length_c   1.000
_cell.angle_alpha   90.00
_cell.angle_beta   90.00
_cell.angle_gamma   90.00
#
_symmetry.space_group_name_H-M   'P 1'
#
loop_
_entity.id
_entity.type
_entity.pdbx_description
1 polymer ?
#
loop_
_entity_poly.entity_id
_entity_poly.type
_entity_poly.pdbx_seq_one_letter_code
_entity_poly.pdbx_strand_id
1 'polypeptide(L)'
;MIGSFESIIIDCPDPRALARFYSELLGAEIVVYDRDRAELVPPGNPRPLLAFQRVADFIPPRWPSQDVPQQMHIDVKIDDFDVAEAAVLALGATKAGSDSPTFRVYLDPAGHPFCLIKPED
;
A
#
# COMPACT_ATOMS: atom_id res chain seq x y z
N MET A 1 -27.77 -0.67 10.75
CA MET A 1 -26.35 -0.37 10.80
C MET A 1 -26.07 0.73 11.80
N ILE A 2 -24.90 0.72 12.42
CA ILE A 2 -24.49 1.77 13.36
C ILE A 2 -23.79 2.92 12.63
N GLY A 3 -23.00 2.60 11.61
CA GLY A 3 -22.27 3.59 10.82
C GLY A 3 -21.90 3.04 9.47
N SER A 4 -21.17 3.80 8.67
CA SER A 4 -20.66 3.38 7.36
C SER A 4 -19.14 3.43 7.34
N PHE A 5 -18.53 2.61 6.51
CA PHE A 5 -17.09 2.59 6.34
C PHE A 5 -16.60 3.94 5.78
N GLU A 6 -15.58 4.54 6.42
CA GLU A 6 -15.02 5.81 5.96
C GLU A 6 -13.71 5.61 5.21
N SER A 7 -12.67 5.14 5.89
CA SER A 7 -11.37 4.93 5.26
C SER A 7 -10.49 4.03 6.10
N ILE A 8 -9.43 3.52 5.48
CA ILE A 8 -8.32 2.86 6.15
C ILE A 8 -7.18 3.87 6.26
N ILE A 9 -6.62 4.00 7.46
CA ILE A 9 -5.51 4.92 7.72
C ILE A 9 -4.27 4.11 8.03
N ILE A 10 -3.19 4.39 7.32
CA ILE A 10 -1.91 3.67 7.41
C ILE A 10 -0.87 4.61 8.01
N ASP A 11 -0.21 4.16 9.08
CA ASP A 11 0.87 4.89 9.71
C ASP A 11 2.13 4.82 8.86
N CYS A 12 2.88 5.92 8.82
CA CYS A 12 4.12 5.98 8.05
C CYS A 12 4.99 7.15 8.53
N PRO A 13 6.29 7.16 8.15
CA PRO A 13 7.14 8.30 8.48
C PRO A 13 6.91 9.52 7.60
N ASP A 14 6.51 9.31 6.34
CA ASP A 14 6.34 10.38 5.35
C ASP A 14 5.08 10.13 4.50
N PRO A 15 3.93 10.72 4.88
CA PRO A 15 2.68 10.52 4.13
C PRO A 15 2.75 10.96 2.67
N ARG A 16 3.50 12.02 2.37
CA ARG A 16 3.63 12.48 0.98
C ARG A 16 4.32 11.45 0.09
N ALA A 17 5.42 10.89 0.56
CA ALA A 17 6.16 9.89 -0.19
C ALA A 17 5.33 8.62 -0.37
N LEU A 18 4.65 8.18 0.68
CA LEU A 18 3.84 6.97 0.61
C LEU A 18 2.59 7.17 -0.27
N ALA A 19 1.96 8.33 -0.18
CA ALA A 19 0.83 8.67 -1.04
C ALA A 19 1.22 8.67 -2.52
N ARG A 20 2.39 9.21 -2.87
CA ARG A 20 2.89 9.17 -4.25
C ARG A 20 3.08 7.74 -4.75
N PHE A 21 3.66 6.88 -3.92
CA PHE A 21 3.83 5.47 -4.27
C PHE A 21 2.48 4.81 -4.60
N TYR A 22 1.50 4.93 -3.70
CA TYR A 22 0.19 4.29 -3.91
C TYR A 22 -0.65 4.99 -4.98
N SER A 23 -0.47 6.29 -5.17
CA SER A 23 -1.09 7.01 -6.29
C SER A 23 -0.66 6.43 -7.64
N GLU A 24 0.63 6.18 -7.81
CA GLU A 24 1.16 5.56 -9.03
C GLU A 24 0.75 4.10 -9.15
N LEU A 25 0.82 3.36 -8.05
CA LEU A 25 0.49 1.93 -8.06
C LEU A 25 -0.99 1.68 -8.38
N LEU A 26 -1.89 2.49 -7.83
CA LEU A 26 -3.33 2.26 -7.92
C LEU A 26 -4.03 3.17 -8.94
N GLY A 27 -3.31 4.14 -9.51
CA GLY A 27 -3.96 5.16 -10.34
C GLY A 27 -4.90 6.04 -9.51
N ALA A 28 -4.61 6.24 -8.21
CA ALA A 28 -5.45 6.98 -7.30
C ALA A 28 -5.11 8.46 -7.29
N GLU A 29 -6.12 9.31 -7.13
CA GLU A 29 -5.93 10.75 -7.00
C GLU A 29 -5.58 11.14 -5.57
N ILE A 30 -4.57 12.00 -5.39
CA ILE A 30 -4.20 12.55 -4.09
C ILE A 30 -5.05 13.79 -3.86
N VAL A 31 -5.89 13.79 -2.81
CA VAL A 31 -6.82 14.89 -2.53
C VAL A 31 -6.47 15.67 -1.26
N VAL A 32 -5.71 15.08 -0.35
CA VAL A 32 -5.10 15.78 0.79
C VAL A 32 -3.63 15.46 0.76
N TYR A 33 -2.78 16.48 0.94
CA TYR A 33 -1.35 16.33 0.71
C TYR A 33 -0.59 17.36 1.56
N ASP A 34 -0.43 17.06 2.82
CA ASP A 34 0.39 17.87 3.73
C ASP A 34 1.40 17.01 4.48
N ARG A 35 2.15 17.61 5.38
CA ARG A 35 3.22 16.94 6.12
C ARG A 35 2.73 15.77 6.96
N ASP A 36 1.57 15.89 7.56
CA ASP A 36 1.08 14.95 8.57
C ASP A 36 0.04 13.98 8.03
N ARG A 37 -0.54 14.25 6.87
CA ARG A 37 -1.62 13.43 6.32
C ARG A 37 -1.69 13.54 4.80
N ALA A 38 -2.00 12.44 4.16
CA ALA A 38 -2.35 12.39 2.74
C ALA A 38 -3.54 11.45 2.57
N GLU A 39 -4.42 11.75 1.62
CA GLU A 39 -5.59 10.93 1.33
C GLU A 39 -5.69 10.65 -0.15
N LEU A 40 -6.07 9.43 -0.50
CA LEU A 40 -6.18 8.96 -1.88
C LEU A 40 -7.61 8.55 -2.20
N VAL A 41 -8.06 8.93 -3.40
CA VAL A 41 -9.31 8.46 -3.99
C VAL A 41 -8.96 7.44 -5.07
N PRO A 42 -9.20 6.14 -4.85
CA PRO A 42 -9.01 5.13 -5.90
C PRO A 42 -9.98 5.34 -7.06
N PRO A 43 -9.63 4.90 -8.27
CA PRO A 43 -10.53 5.02 -9.42
C PRO A 43 -11.90 4.40 -9.15
N GLY A 44 -12.95 5.08 -9.56
CA GLY A 44 -14.32 4.61 -9.38
C GLY A 44 -14.93 4.87 -8.02
N ASN A 45 -14.21 5.50 -7.11
CA ASN A 45 -14.72 5.84 -5.78
C ASN A 45 -15.01 7.34 -5.68
N PRO A 46 -16.09 7.72 -4.98
CA PRO A 46 -16.48 9.14 -4.89
C PRO A 46 -15.74 9.91 -3.80
N ARG A 47 -14.95 9.21 -2.95
CA ARG A 47 -14.28 9.82 -1.80
C ARG A 47 -13.02 9.05 -1.42
N PRO A 48 -12.14 9.63 -0.58
CA PRO A 48 -10.96 8.92 -0.10
C PRO A 48 -11.32 7.66 0.67
N LEU A 49 -10.68 6.55 0.33
CA LEU A 49 -10.79 5.28 1.07
C LEU A 49 -9.47 4.86 1.70
N LEU A 50 -8.39 5.54 1.36
CA LEU A 50 -7.05 5.22 1.84
C LEU A 50 -6.38 6.51 2.27
N ALA A 51 -5.81 6.52 3.47
CA ALA A 51 -5.10 7.68 3.99
C ALA A 51 -3.80 7.26 4.66
N PHE A 52 -2.86 8.19 4.75
CA PHE A 52 -1.56 7.98 5.38
C PHE A 52 -1.37 9.05 6.44
N GLN A 53 -0.94 8.62 7.62
CA GLN A 53 -0.77 9.48 8.78
C GLN A 53 0.68 9.43 9.26
N ARG A 54 1.26 10.59 9.50
CA ARG A 54 2.63 10.66 10.00
C ARG A 54 2.71 10.19 11.44
N VAL A 55 3.67 9.31 11.69
CA VAL A 55 4.04 8.85 13.04
C VAL A 55 5.52 9.15 13.21
N ALA A 56 5.87 9.98 14.22
CA ALA A 56 7.23 10.49 14.38
C ALA A 56 8.26 9.37 14.61
N ASP A 57 7.92 8.40 15.45
CA ASP A 57 8.81 7.27 15.77
C ASP A 57 8.28 5.98 15.15
N PHE A 58 7.97 6.03 13.86
CA PHE A 58 7.39 4.90 13.15
C PHE A 58 8.31 3.68 13.18
N ILE A 59 7.74 2.54 13.60
CA ILE A 59 8.40 1.24 13.57
C ILE A 59 7.74 0.42 12.48
N PRO A 60 8.44 0.12 11.35
CA PRO A 60 7.84 -0.66 10.28
C PRO A 60 7.60 -2.10 10.71
N PRO A 61 6.59 -2.77 10.15
CA PRO A 61 6.42 -4.19 10.39
C PRO A 61 7.60 -4.99 9.87
N ARG A 62 7.81 -6.18 10.44
CA ARG A 62 8.87 -7.11 10.02
C ARG A 62 8.25 -8.39 9.50
N TRP A 63 7.70 -8.29 8.31
CA TRP A 63 7.07 -9.44 7.66
C TRP A 63 8.12 -10.48 7.23
N PRO A 64 7.87 -11.79 7.39
CA PRO A 64 6.66 -12.42 7.95
C PRO A 64 6.73 -12.67 9.46
N SER A 65 7.75 -12.16 10.16
CA SER A 65 7.91 -12.33 11.59
C SER A 65 6.75 -11.73 12.38
N GLN A 66 6.48 -12.29 13.56
CA GLN A 66 5.51 -11.75 14.50
C GLN A 66 6.14 -10.86 15.58
N ASP A 67 7.45 -10.60 15.49
CA ASP A 67 8.11 -9.67 16.43
C ASP A 67 7.59 -8.25 16.29
N VAL A 68 7.40 -7.80 15.04
CA VAL A 68 6.67 -6.57 14.70
C VAL A 68 5.71 -6.95 13.59
N PRO A 69 4.52 -7.43 13.94
CA PRO A 69 3.62 -7.98 12.93
C PRO A 69 3.00 -6.90 12.05
N GLN A 70 2.68 -7.28 10.82
CA GLN A 70 1.83 -6.44 9.99
C GLN A 70 0.46 -6.32 10.64
N GLN A 71 -0.16 -5.15 10.52
CA GLN A 71 -1.54 -4.95 10.97
C GLN A 71 -2.53 -5.25 9.86
N MET A 72 -2.09 -5.06 8.63
CA MET A 72 -2.88 -5.27 7.43
C MET A 72 -1.95 -5.31 6.21
N HIS A 73 -2.46 -5.74 5.07
CA HIS A 73 -1.78 -5.54 3.79
C HIS A 73 -2.82 -5.29 2.70
N ILE A 74 -2.35 -4.68 1.61
CA ILE A 74 -3.20 -4.39 0.44
C ILE A 74 -2.88 -5.41 -0.64
N ASP A 75 -3.92 -5.98 -1.24
CA ASP A 75 -3.78 -6.80 -2.43
C ASP A 75 -4.09 -5.95 -3.66
N VAL A 76 -3.20 -5.98 -4.64
CA VAL A 76 -3.33 -5.23 -5.89
C VAL A 76 -3.43 -6.21 -7.05
N LYS A 77 -4.54 -6.18 -7.74
CA LYS A 77 -4.75 -7.05 -8.90
C LYS A 77 -3.92 -6.55 -10.09
N ILE A 78 -3.19 -7.46 -10.74
CA ILE A 78 -2.35 -7.14 -11.90
C ILE A 78 -2.60 -8.15 -13.02
N ASP A 79 -2.12 -7.83 -14.21
CA ASP A 79 -2.26 -8.71 -15.37
C ASP A 79 -1.01 -9.54 -15.64
N ASP A 80 0.18 -8.99 -15.40
CA ASP A 80 1.46 -9.63 -15.67
C ASP A 80 2.41 -9.39 -14.51
N PHE A 81 2.87 -10.46 -13.85
CA PHE A 81 3.73 -10.36 -12.68
C PHE A 81 5.07 -9.68 -12.97
N ASP A 82 5.72 -10.02 -14.09
CA ASP A 82 7.05 -9.49 -14.36
C ASP A 82 7.01 -8.00 -14.70
N VAL A 83 6.01 -7.57 -15.45
CA VAL A 83 5.80 -6.16 -15.76
C VAL A 83 5.46 -5.37 -14.50
N ALA A 84 4.53 -5.89 -13.69
CA ALA A 84 4.12 -5.23 -12.46
C ALA A 84 5.26 -5.18 -11.42
N GLU A 85 6.04 -6.26 -11.29
CA GLU A 85 7.20 -6.27 -10.40
C GLU A 85 8.21 -5.20 -10.78
N ALA A 86 8.58 -5.11 -12.05
CA ALA A 86 9.51 -4.08 -12.52
C ALA A 86 9.00 -2.68 -12.19
N ALA A 87 7.70 -2.46 -12.35
CA ALA A 87 7.08 -1.16 -12.07
C ALA A 87 7.12 -0.80 -10.58
N VAL A 88 6.74 -1.73 -9.69
CA VAL A 88 6.73 -1.43 -8.25
C VAL A 88 8.15 -1.27 -7.69
N LEU A 89 9.11 -2.03 -8.18
CA LEU A 89 10.51 -1.87 -7.78
C LEU A 89 11.06 -0.50 -8.21
N ALA A 90 10.69 -0.04 -9.40
CA ALA A 90 11.06 1.28 -9.88
C ALA A 90 10.45 2.41 -9.03
N LEU A 91 9.29 2.18 -8.41
CA LEU A 91 8.65 3.15 -7.52
C LEU A 91 9.22 3.15 -6.09
N GLY A 92 10.10 2.22 -5.77
CA GLY A 92 10.73 2.15 -4.45
C GLY A 92 10.29 0.99 -3.57
N ALA A 93 9.49 0.06 -4.09
CA ALA A 93 9.17 -1.17 -3.36
C ALA A 93 10.40 -2.10 -3.33
N THR A 94 10.41 -2.99 -2.34
CA THR A 94 11.40 -4.06 -2.25
C THR A 94 10.69 -5.42 -2.24
N LYS A 95 11.34 -6.43 -2.77
CA LYS A 95 10.76 -7.76 -2.78
C LYS A 95 10.87 -8.38 -1.39
N ALA A 96 9.78 -8.94 -0.87
CA ALA A 96 9.71 -9.35 0.53
C ALA A 96 9.74 -10.86 0.76
N GLY A 97 9.59 -11.67 -0.25
CA GLY A 97 9.65 -13.09 0.07
C GLY A 97 9.06 -14.02 -0.95
N SER A 98 8.45 -15.08 -0.44
CA SER A 98 8.05 -16.22 -1.24
C SER A 98 6.97 -15.87 -2.26
N ASP A 99 7.19 -16.36 -3.47
CA ASP A 99 6.21 -16.24 -4.54
C ASP A 99 5.31 -17.47 -4.55
N SER A 100 4.07 -17.27 -4.95
CA SER A 100 3.14 -18.34 -5.28
C SER A 100 2.65 -18.17 -6.72
N PRO A 101 1.95 -19.14 -7.30
CA PRO A 101 1.40 -18.98 -8.65
C PRO A 101 0.42 -17.82 -8.79
N THR A 102 -0.21 -17.38 -7.70
CA THR A 102 -1.28 -16.38 -7.72
C THR A 102 -0.94 -15.06 -7.04
N PHE A 103 0.20 -14.98 -6.34
CA PHE A 103 0.60 -13.73 -5.69
C PHE A 103 2.10 -13.63 -5.49
N ARG A 104 2.59 -12.37 -5.35
CA ARG A 104 3.95 -12.04 -4.93
C ARG A 104 3.89 -10.95 -3.87
N VAL A 105 4.77 -11.02 -2.86
CA VAL A 105 4.78 -10.11 -1.72
C VAL A 105 5.94 -9.12 -1.83
N TYR A 106 5.64 -7.86 -1.54
CA TYR A 106 6.60 -6.75 -1.56
C TYR A 106 6.44 -5.90 -0.32
N LEU A 107 7.43 -5.06 -0.04
CA LEU A 107 7.33 -4.00 0.96
C LEU A 107 7.25 -2.65 0.26
N ASP A 108 6.36 -1.79 0.71
CA ASP A 108 6.28 -0.42 0.21
C ASP A 108 7.42 0.44 0.79
N PRO A 109 7.58 1.71 0.36
CA PRO A 109 8.68 2.55 0.86
C PRO A 109 8.67 2.80 2.38
N ALA A 110 7.56 2.61 3.06
CA ALA A 110 7.47 2.69 4.52
C ALA A 110 7.74 1.34 5.21
N GLY A 111 7.81 0.25 4.45
CA GLY A 111 8.03 -1.10 4.97
C GLY A 111 6.78 -1.92 5.18
N HIS A 112 5.60 -1.42 4.82
CA HIS A 112 4.37 -2.22 4.90
C HIS A 112 4.33 -3.27 3.78
N PRO A 113 3.94 -4.52 4.08
CA PRO A 113 3.76 -5.50 3.03
C PRO A 113 2.53 -5.18 2.17
N PHE A 114 2.64 -5.50 0.89
CA PHE A 114 1.53 -5.54 -0.04
C PHE A 114 1.76 -6.67 -1.03
N CYS A 115 0.68 -7.14 -1.64
CA CYS A 115 0.75 -8.23 -2.61
C CYS A 115 0.32 -7.76 -3.98
N LEU A 116 1.04 -8.21 -5.00
CA LEU A 116 0.52 -8.24 -6.36
C LEU A 116 -0.17 -9.57 -6.55
N ILE A 117 -1.41 -9.54 -7.00
CA ILE A 117 -2.18 -10.76 -7.19
C ILE A 117 -2.67 -10.90 -8.63
N LYS A 118 -2.64 -12.13 -9.11
CA LYS A 118 -3.21 -12.51 -10.38
C LYS A 118 -4.05 -13.76 -10.14
N PRO A 119 -5.34 -13.61 -9.81
CA PRO A 119 -6.20 -14.75 -9.52
C PRO A 119 -6.28 -15.70 -10.71
N GLU A 120 -6.35 -16.99 -10.43
CA GLU A 120 -6.62 -17.97 -11.47
C GLU A 120 -8.05 -17.79 -12.01
N ASP A 121 -8.20 -17.90 -13.31
CA ASP A 121 -9.49 -17.81 -13.98
C ASP A 121 -10.32 -19.09 -13.80
#